data_0fba883ae0f71032dbfec67a7fbcc072
#
_entry.id   0fba883ae0f71032dbfec67a7fbcc072
#
_cell.length_a   1.000
_cell.length_b   1.000
_cell.length_c   1.000
_cell.angle_alpha   90.00
_cell.angle_beta   90.00
_cell.angle_gamma   90.00
#
_symmetry.space_group_name_H-M   'P 1'
#
loop_
_entity.id
_entity.type
_entity.pdbx_description
1 polymer ?
#
loop_
_entity_poly.entity_id
_entity_poly.type
_entity_poly.pdbx_seq_one_letter_code
_entity_poly.pdbx_strand_id
1 'polypeptide(L)'
;MHKKLLYLFIFLFCTYFIFLSFSRHDNFYSRRLDLGNMDQTVWNVAHGNGFTLTDPEGESQQSRLAIHADFLLILMAPLYFIWSSPKMLLLVQVLIVGLGAIPVYYLALEKLKSEKLSLLLALSYLMYPTIQRNMLHDFHAVALSTSFLLFAYWNMHRN
;
A
#
# COMPACT_ATOMS: atom_id res chain seq x y z
N MET A 1 -14.37 7.61 22.63
CA MET A 1 -14.73 8.56 21.56
C MET A 1 -13.61 8.66 20.52
N HIS A 2 -12.38 8.93 20.91
CA HIS A 2 -11.24 9.15 20.00
C HIS A 2 -10.89 7.94 19.12
N LYS A 3 -11.01 6.69 19.62
CA LYS A 3 -10.81 5.48 18.81
C LYS A 3 -11.81 5.38 17.65
N LYS A 4 -13.08 5.74 17.87
CA LYS A 4 -14.09 5.75 16.79
C LYS A 4 -13.74 6.81 15.73
N LEU A 5 -13.24 7.97 16.16
CA LEU A 5 -12.76 9.01 15.26
C LEU A 5 -11.53 8.56 14.46
N LEU A 6 -10.58 7.84 15.07
CA LEU A 6 -9.45 7.28 14.35
C LEU A 6 -9.91 6.39 13.17
N TYR A 7 -10.78 5.42 13.44
CA TYR A 7 -11.29 4.53 12.37
C TYR A 7 -12.11 5.28 11.31
N LEU A 8 -12.87 6.30 11.73
CA LEU A 8 -13.58 7.16 10.79
C LEU A 8 -12.62 7.90 9.87
N PHE A 9 -11.54 8.49 10.40
CA PHE A 9 -10.56 9.20 9.59
C PHE A 9 -9.77 8.27 8.67
N ILE A 10 -9.42 7.05 9.12
CA ILE A 10 -8.82 6.03 8.26
C ILE A 10 -9.78 5.66 7.13
N PHE A 11 -11.04 5.43 7.42
CA PHE A 11 -12.06 5.11 6.42
C PHE A 11 -12.20 6.23 5.39
N LEU A 12 -12.33 7.48 5.82
CA LEU A 12 -12.44 8.64 4.93
C LEU A 12 -11.18 8.81 4.07
N PHE A 13 -9.99 8.65 4.66
CA PHE A 13 -8.72 8.67 3.95
C PHE A 13 -8.67 7.57 2.87
N CYS A 14 -8.95 6.33 3.25
CA CYS A 14 -8.94 5.22 2.30
C CYS A 14 -9.96 5.43 1.18
N THR A 15 -11.19 5.80 1.49
CA THR A 15 -12.23 6.03 0.48
C THR A 15 -11.82 7.13 -0.50
N TYR A 16 -11.30 8.24 0.01
CA TYR A 16 -10.84 9.36 -0.82
C TYR A 16 -9.68 8.96 -1.75
N PHE A 17 -8.65 8.31 -1.21
CA PHE A 17 -7.48 7.95 -2.01
C PHE A 17 -7.73 6.76 -2.95
N ILE A 18 -8.62 5.82 -2.61
CA ILE A 18 -9.06 4.78 -3.54
C ILE A 18 -9.76 5.43 -4.73
N PHE A 19 -10.71 6.33 -4.48
CA PHE A 19 -11.40 7.06 -5.55
C PHE A 19 -10.42 7.80 -6.46
N LEU A 20 -9.48 8.55 -5.89
CA LEU A 20 -8.49 9.30 -6.67
C LEU A 20 -7.54 8.39 -7.45
N SER A 21 -7.01 7.33 -6.83
CA SER A 21 -6.09 6.39 -7.48
C SER A 21 -6.76 5.67 -8.65
N PHE A 22 -8.01 5.23 -8.47
CA PHE A 22 -8.78 4.60 -9.53
C PHE A 22 -9.10 5.59 -10.65
N SER A 23 -9.53 6.81 -10.31
CA SER A 23 -9.79 7.86 -11.31
C SER A 23 -8.54 8.19 -12.12
N ARG A 24 -7.37 8.26 -11.48
CA ARG A 24 -6.09 8.46 -12.20
C ARG A 24 -5.79 7.32 -13.15
N HIS A 25 -5.97 6.07 -12.69
CA HIS A 25 -5.77 4.89 -13.53
C HIS A 25 -6.72 4.89 -14.73
N ASP A 26 -8.01 5.15 -14.51
CA ASP A 26 -9.02 5.17 -15.57
C ASP A 26 -8.82 6.30 -16.60
N ASN A 27 -8.15 7.36 -16.21
CA ASN A 27 -7.76 8.47 -17.09
C ASN A 27 -6.33 8.33 -17.65
N PHE A 28 -5.72 7.13 -17.60
CA PHE A 28 -4.42 6.82 -18.18
C PHE A 28 -3.23 7.61 -17.58
N TYR A 29 -3.33 8.02 -16.32
CA TYR A 29 -2.21 8.63 -15.59
C TYR A 29 -1.27 7.62 -14.92
N SER A 30 -1.57 6.32 -15.01
CA SER A 30 -0.67 5.23 -14.56
C SER A 30 0.37 4.91 -15.61
N ARG A 31 1.53 4.44 -15.17
CA ARG A 31 2.67 4.17 -16.04
C ARG A 31 2.90 2.67 -16.22
N ARG A 32 3.31 2.27 -17.44
CA ARG A 32 3.65 0.87 -17.76
C ARG A 32 4.79 0.35 -16.89
N LEU A 33 5.85 1.15 -16.73
CA LEU A 33 7.08 0.73 -16.04
C LEU A 33 6.90 0.56 -14.52
N ASP A 34 5.94 1.24 -13.94
CA ASP A 34 5.62 1.13 -12.51
C ASP A 34 4.48 0.12 -12.30
N LEU A 35 3.24 0.58 -12.40
CA LEU A 35 2.06 -0.24 -12.11
C LEU A 35 1.94 -1.45 -13.05
N GLY A 36 2.17 -1.25 -14.36
CA GLY A 36 2.00 -2.33 -15.35
C GLY A 36 2.97 -3.49 -15.14
N ASN A 37 4.23 -3.22 -14.82
CA ASN A 37 5.22 -4.27 -14.55
C ASN A 37 4.89 -5.06 -13.27
N MET A 38 4.40 -4.39 -12.25
CA MET A 38 4.03 -5.06 -11.00
C MET A 38 2.75 -5.86 -11.17
N ASP A 39 1.75 -5.32 -11.88
CA ASP A 39 0.52 -6.01 -12.24
C ASP A 39 0.80 -7.29 -13.03
N GLN A 40 1.62 -7.21 -14.09
CA GLN A 40 2.01 -8.36 -14.89
C GLN A 40 2.74 -9.41 -14.05
N THR A 41 3.66 -8.99 -13.17
CA THR A 41 4.38 -9.91 -12.30
C THR A 41 3.42 -10.67 -11.37
N VAL A 42 2.48 -9.98 -10.73
CA VAL A 42 1.48 -10.61 -9.85
C VAL A 42 0.57 -11.54 -10.65
N TRP A 43 0.15 -11.14 -11.84
CA TRP A 43 -0.65 -11.96 -12.73
C TRP A 43 0.09 -13.24 -13.14
N ASN A 44 1.36 -13.12 -13.52
CA ASN A 44 2.20 -14.27 -13.91
C ASN A 44 2.34 -15.27 -12.74
N VAL A 45 2.61 -14.78 -11.53
CA VAL A 45 2.67 -15.63 -10.33
C VAL A 45 1.33 -16.34 -10.09
N ALA A 46 0.22 -15.62 -10.19
CA ALA A 46 -1.12 -16.18 -9.97
C ALA A 46 -1.46 -17.29 -10.96
N HIS A 47 -0.95 -17.20 -12.19
CA HIS A 47 -1.22 -18.17 -13.26
C HIS A 47 -0.09 -19.22 -13.48
N GLY A 48 0.89 -19.27 -12.57
CA GLY A 48 1.97 -20.27 -12.63
C GLY A 48 3.06 -19.99 -13.68
N ASN A 49 3.09 -18.78 -14.26
CA ASN A 49 4.09 -18.36 -15.25
C ASN A 49 5.42 -17.88 -14.61
N GLY A 50 5.56 -18.07 -13.30
CA GLY A 50 6.77 -17.69 -12.56
C GLY A 50 6.80 -16.20 -12.15
N PHE A 51 7.88 -15.83 -11.49
CA PHE A 51 8.11 -14.44 -11.02
C PHE A 51 8.78 -13.62 -12.13
N THR A 52 8.02 -13.35 -13.19
CA THR A 52 8.50 -12.79 -14.47
C THR A 52 7.68 -11.60 -14.91
N LEU A 53 8.26 -10.80 -15.78
CA LEU A 53 7.63 -9.70 -16.52
C LEU A 53 8.26 -9.56 -17.90
N THR A 54 7.60 -8.83 -18.79
CA THR A 54 8.16 -8.45 -20.08
C THR A 54 9.24 -7.39 -19.91
N ASP A 55 10.35 -7.53 -20.63
CA ASP A 55 11.43 -6.53 -20.62
C ASP A 55 10.94 -5.14 -21.08
N PRO A 56 11.74 -4.07 -20.87
CA PRO A 56 11.37 -2.72 -21.30
C PRO A 56 11.16 -2.60 -22.81
N GLU A 57 11.88 -3.38 -23.58
CA GLU A 57 11.83 -3.42 -25.05
C GLU A 57 10.55 -4.11 -25.54
N GLY A 58 9.95 -4.98 -24.71
CA GLY A 58 8.74 -5.73 -25.04
C GLY A 58 8.98 -7.00 -25.86
N GLU A 59 10.22 -7.48 -25.91
CA GLU A 59 10.65 -8.57 -26.77
C GLU A 59 10.70 -9.92 -26.06
N SER A 60 11.02 -9.93 -24.75
CA SER A 60 11.23 -11.16 -24.00
C SER A 60 10.70 -11.12 -22.58
N GLN A 61 10.49 -12.31 -22.01
CA GLN A 61 10.20 -12.47 -20.58
C GLN A 61 11.50 -12.50 -19.79
N GLN A 62 11.56 -11.72 -18.70
CA GLN A 62 12.69 -11.72 -17.77
C GLN A 62 12.24 -11.92 -16.33
N SER A 63 13.16 -12.36 -15.49
CA SER A 63 12.89 -12.49 -14.06
C SER A 63 12.69 -11.11 -13.41
N ARG A 64 11.66 -10.97 -12.57
CA ARG A 64 11.48 -9.76 -11.75
C ARG A 64 12.70 -9.47 -10.86
N LEU A 65 13.39 -10.51 -10.41
CA LEU A 65 14.60 -10.39 -9.59
C LEU A 65 15.78 -9.72 -10.32
N ALA A 66 15.75 -9.68 -11.65
CA ALA A 66 16.75 -8.93 -12.42
C ALA A 66 16.60 -7.40 -12.24
N ILE A 67 15.44 -6.93 -11.78
CA ILE A 67 15.14 -5.51 -11.59
C ILE A 67 15.07 -5.19 -10.10
N HIS A 68 14.21 -5.88 -9.34
CA HIS A 68 13.97 -5.64 -7.91
C HIS A 68 13.61 -6.93 -7.17
N ALA A 69 14.04 -7.04 -5.91
CA ALA A 69 13.69 -8.13 -5.00
C ALA A 69 12.31 -7.92 -4.34
N ASP A 70 11.28 -7.68 -5.14
CA ASP A 70 9.92 -7.36 -4.67
C ASP A 70 9.12 -8.62 -4.30
N PHE A 71 9.64 -9.49 -3.43
CA PHE A 71 8.98 -10.75 -3.02
C PHE A 71 7.56 -10.56 -2.51
N LEU A 72 7.20 -9.37 -2.04
CA LEU A 72 5.86 -9.04 -1.60
C LEU A 72 4.81 -9.24 -2.71
N LEU A 73 5.19 -9.08 -3.99
CA LEU A 73 4.30 -9.31 -5.12
C LEU A 73 3.80 -10.76 -5.18
N ILE A 74 4.60 -11.73 -4.72
CA ILE A 74 4.18 -13.13 -4.64
C ILE A 74 3.01 -13.28 -3.66
N LEU A 75 3.04 -12.55 -2.55
CA LEU A 75 1.97 -12.56 -1.55
C LEU A 75 0.69 -11.86 -2.05
N MET A 76 0.79 -11.05 -3.09
CA MET A 76 -0.37 -10.42 -3.73
C MET A 76 -1.07 -11.34 -4.72
N ALA A 77 -0.41 -12.38 -5.23
CA ALA A 77 -0.97 -13.28 -6.25
C ALA A 77 -2.33 -13.88 -5.89
N PRO A 78 -2.60 -14.35 -4.64
CA PRO A 78 -3.92 -14.85 -4.28
C PRO A 78 -5.06 -13.83 -4.45
N LEU A 79 -4.78 -12.54 -4.37
CA LEU A 79 -5.79 -11.50 -4.55
C LEU A 79 -6.25 -11.40 -6.01
N TYR A 80 -5.41 -11.82 -6.96
CA TYR A 80 -5.76 -11.83 -8.38
C TYR A 80 -6.75 -12.92 -8.76
N PHE A 81 -6.95 -13.94 -7.93
CA PHE A 81 -8.08 -14.87 -8.07
C PHE A 81 -9.43 -14.23 -7.71
N ILE A 82 -9.41 -13.16 -6.89
CA ILE A 82 -10.62 -12.42 -6.52
C ILE A 82 -10.90 -11.32 -7.54
N TRP A 83 -9.86 -10.55 -7.87
CA TRP A 83 -9.98 -9.44 -8.81
C TRP A 83 -8.66 -9.22 -9.55
N SER A 84 -8.55 -9.79 -10.76
CA SER A 84 -7.38 -9.66 -11.64
C SER A 84 -7.40 -8.29 -12.34
N SER A 85 -6.87 -7.28 -11.66
CA SER A 85 -6.82 -5.91 -12.16
C SER A 85 -5.70 -5.13 -11.46
N PRO A 86 -4.99 -4.22 -12.17
CA PRO A 86 -4.02 -3.30 -11.56
C PRO A 86 -4.61 -2.49 -10.41
N LYS A 87 -5.91 -2.23 -10.43
CA LYS A 87 -6.62 -1.54 -9.35
C LYS A 87 -6.59 -2.30 -8.01
N MET A 88 -6.43 -3.63 -8.05
CA MET A 88 -6.24 -4.42 -6.84
C MET A 88 -4.97 -3.99 -6.09
N LEU A 89 -3.88 -3.77 -6.80
CA LEU A 89 -2.62 -3.30 -6.19
C LEU A 89 -2.77 -1.89 -5.60
N LEU A 90 -3.43 -0.99 -6.33
CA LEU A 90 -3.72 0.36 -5.84
C LEU A 90 -4.60 0.33 -4.59
N LEU A 91 -5.62 -0.52 -4.58
CA LEU A 91 -6.51 -0.73 -3.42
C LEU A 91 -5.70 -1.19 -2.20
N VAL A 92 -4.89 -2.23 -2.36
CA VAL A 92 -4.06 -2.79 -1.28
C VAL A 92 -3.09 -1.75 -0.73
N GLN A 93 -2.45 -0.97 -1.61
CA GLN A 93 -1.54 0.10 -1.19
C GLN A 93 -2.26 1.11 -0.29
N VAL A 94 -3.39 1.63 -0.72
CA VAL A 94 -4.14 2.64 0.06
C VAL A 94 -4.61 2.06 1.38
N LEU A 95 -5.13 0.83 1.41
CA LEU A 95 -5.62 0.20 2.63
C LEU A 95 -4.47 -0.04 3.63
N ILE A 96 -3.37 -0.66 3.19
CA ILE A 96 -2.26 -0.99 4.09
C ILE A 96 -1.62 0.29 4.63
N VAL A 97 -1.38 1.29 3.79
CA VAL A 97 -0.76 2.54 4.23
C VAL A 97 -1.70 3.32 5.15
N GLY A 98 -3.00 3.39 4.84
CA GLY A 98 -3.98 4.03 5.72
C GLY A 98 -4.07 3.36 7.10
N LEU A 99 -4.01 2.02 7.16
CA LEU A 99 -4.00 1.27 8.41
C LEU A 99 -2.74 1.55 9.27
N GLY A 100 -1.65 2.06 8.69
CA GLY A 100 -0.48 2.51 9.43
C GLY A 100 -0.75 3.58 10.49
N ALA A 101 -1.87 4.30 10.39
CA ALA A 101 -2.31 5.23 11.44
C ALA A 101 -2.66 4.54 12.76
N ILE A 102 -3.01 3.25 12.74
CA ILE A 102 -3.36 2.48 13.95
C ILE A 102 -2.15 2.34 14.89
N PRO A 103 -1.01 1.76 14.46
CA PRO A 103 0.15 1.67 15.33
C PRO A 103 0.67 3.04 15.77
N VAL A 104 0.60 4.08 14.93
CA VAL A 104 0.96 5.45 15.33
C VAL A 104 0.11 5.92 16.51
N TYR A 105 -1.22 5.72 16.43
CA TYR A 105 -2.13 6.08 17.52
C TYR A 105 -1.78 5.35 18.82
N TYR A 106 -1.59 4.03 18.78
CA TYR A 106 -1.37 3.25 20.00
C TYR A 106 0.01 3.47 20.61
N LEU A 107 1.06 3.61 19.80
CA LEU A 107 2.39 3.99 20.25
C LEU A 107 2.37 5.38 20.94
N ALA A 108 1.68 6.34 20.33
CA ALA A 108 1.52 7.66 20.91
C ALA A 108 0.73 7.59 22.22
N LEU A 109 -0.34 6.79 22.30
CA LEU A 109 -1.16 6.64 23.49
C LEU A 109 -0.36 6.04 24.65
N GLU A 110 0.51 5.09 24.37
CA GLU A 110 1.38 4.47 25.35
C GLU A 110 2.35 5.48 25.97
N LYS A 111 2.94 6.35 25.16
CA LYS A 111 3.94 7.34 25.60
C LYS A 111 3.32 8.61 26.19
N LEU A 112 2.28 9.15 25.55
CA LEU A 112 1.71 10.45 25.92
C LEU A 112 0.55 10.34 26.92
N LYS A 113 -0.02 9.15 27.12
CA LYS A 113 -1.18 8.88 27.99
C LYS A 113 -2.38 9.80 27.70
N SER A 114 -2.50 10.32 26.49
CA SER A 114 -3.53 11.25 26.03
C SER A 114 -4.15 10.80 24.73
N GLU A 115 -5.42 10.36 24.76
CA GLU A 115 -6.14 9.94 23.54
C GLU A 115 -6.23 11.07 22.49
N LYS A 116 -6.36 12.32 22.94
CA LYS A 116 -6.45 13.48 22.04
C LYS A 116 -5.14 13.71 21.29
N LEU A 117 -4.00 13.72 21.99
CA LEU A 117 -2.69 13.91 21.35
C LEU A 117 -2.34 12.72 20.44
N SER A 118 -2.69 11.51 20.85
CA SER A 118 -2.49 10.31 20.05
C SER A 118 -3.29 10.34 18.75
N LEU A 119 -4.54 10.83 18.81
CA LEU A 119 -5.35 11.03 17.62
C LEU A 119 -4.72 12.09 16.68
N LEU A 120 -4.24 13.20 17.24
CA LEU A 120 -3.56 14.24 16.45
C LEU A 120 -2.33 13.70 15.73
N LEU A 121 -1.50 12.86 16.38
CA LEU A 121 -0.35 12.24 15.74
C LEU A 121 -0.74 11.26 14.65
N ALA A 122 -1.79 10.45 14.87
CA ALA A 122 -2.30 9.55 13.83
C ALA A 122 -2.86 10.34 12.63
N LEU A 123 -3.53 11.46 12.87
CA LEU A 123 -3.98 12.35 11.79
C LEU A 123 -2.80 13.01 11.07
N SER A 124 -1.77 13.43 11.78
CA SER A 124 -0.54 13.98 11.18
C SER A 124 0.12 12.96 10.25
N TYR A 125 0.10 11.66 10.60
CA TYR A 125 0.56 10.59 9.72
C TYR A 125 -0.26 10.54 8.43
N LEU A 126 -1.60 10.48 8.52
CA LEU A 126 -2.47 10.44 7.34
C LEU A 126 -2.35 11.70 6.47
N MET A 127 -2.14 12.85 7.09
CA MET A 127 -1.99 14.14 6.40
C MET A 127 -0.55 14.43 5.94
N TYR A 128 0.40 13.53 6.21
CA TYR A 128 1.78 13.73 5.80
C TYR A 128 1.89 13.74 4.25
N PRO A 129 2.43 14.83 3.66
CA PRO A 129 2.39 15.01 2.19
C PRO A 129 3.01 13.85 1.40
N THR A 130 4.08 13.24 1.93
CA THR A 130 4.72 12.10 1.26
C THR A 130 3.82 10.86 1.26
N ILE A 131 3.08 10.60 2.34
CA ILE A 131 2.09 9.51 2.41
C ILE A 131 1.02 9.74 1.35
N GLN A 132 0.44 10.93 1.28
CA GLN A 132 -0.60 11.27 0.31
C GLN A 132 -0.08 11.20 -1.13
N ARG A 133 1.13 11.69 -1.38
CA ARG A 133 1.76 11.60 -2.70
C ARG A 133 1.96 10.14 -3.14
N ASN A 134 2.38 9.26 -2.23
CA ASN A 134 2.53 7.83 -2.52
C ASN A 134 1.19 7.18 -2.90
N MET A 135 0.06 7.63 -2.30
CA MET A 135 -1.27 7.13 -2.68
C MET A 135 -1.70 7.57 -4.07
N LEU A 136 -1.19 8.70 -4.55
CA LEU A 136 -1.48 9.23 -5.88
C LEU A 136 -0.44 8.82 -6.93
N HIS A 137 0.62 8.17 -6.51
CA HIS A 137 1.58 7.55 -7.41
C HIS A 137 1.13 6.12 -7.76
N ASP A 138 1.79 5.53 -8.76
CA ASP A 138 1.57 4.12 -9.09
C ASP A 138 1.95 3.21 -7.91
N PHE A 139 1.49 1.96 -7.95
CA PHE A 139 1.78 1.01 -6.88
C PHE A 139 3.30 0.79 -6.75
N HIS A 140 3.77 0.83 -5.51
CA HIS A 140 5.14 0.47 -5.14
C HIS A 140 5.13 -0.41 -3.90
N ALA A 141 5.64 -1.63 -4.03
CA ALA A 141 5.70 -2.60 -2.92
C ALA A 141 6.41 -2.02 -1.68
N VAL A 142 7.43 -1.18 -1.88
CA VAL A 142 8.18 -0.52 -0.79
C VAL A 142 7.31 0.44 0.03
N ALA A 143 6.25 1.03 -0.53
CA ALA A 143 5.37 1.93 0.22
C ALA A 143 4.66 1.21 1.37
N LEU A 144 4.39 -0.09 1.23
CA LEU A 144 3.74 -0.92 2.24
C LEU A 144 4.64 -1.16 3.45
N SER A 145 5.97 -1.10 3.28
CA SER A 145 6.94 -1.32 4.36
C SER A 145 6.76 -0.35 5.52
N THR A 146 6.33 0.88 5.25
CA THR A 146 6.06 1.89 6.29
C THR A 146 5.08 1.35 7.33
N SER A 147 3.94 0.81 6.90
CA SER A 147 2.93 0.27 7.80
C SER A 147 3.39 -1.02 8.47
N PHE A 148 4.02 -1.93 7.73
CA PHE A 148 4.55 -3.17 8.31
C PHE A 148 5.58 -2.91 9.40
N LEU A 149 6.50 -1.97 9.20
CA LEU A 149 7.49 -1.58 10.21
C LEU A 149 6.83 -0.93 11.43
N LEU A 150 5.82 -0.07 11.22
CA LEU A 150 5.06 0.53 12.33
C LEU A 150 4.32 -0.53 13.15
N PHE A 151 3.68 -1.51 12.50
CA PHE A 151 3.02 -2.61 13.20
C PHE A 151 4.02 -3.52 13.91
N ALA A 152 5.16 -3.83 13.29
CA ALA A 152 6.23 -4.62 13.91
C ALA A 152 6.76 -3.92 15.17
N TYR A 153 7.09 -2.62 15.07
CA TYR A 153 7.56 -1.82 16.18
C TYR A 153 6.54 -1.75 17.32
N TRP A 154 5.27 -1.55 16.99
CA TRP A 154 4.20 -1.53 17.99
C TRP A 154 4.06 -2.88 18.70
N ASN A 155 4.13 -4.01 17.97
CA ASN A 155 4.06 -5.34 18.58
C ASN A 155 5.26 -5.62 19.49
N MET A 156 6.48 -5.21 19.10
CA MET A 156 7.67 -5.35 19.94
C MET A 156 7.57 -4.56 21.25
N HIS A 157 6.86 -3.42 21.26
CA HIS A 157 6.68 -2.61 22.48
C HIS A 157 5.63 -3.16 23.43
N ARG A 158 4.74 -4.03 22.96
CA ARG A 158 3.66 -4.61 23.78
C ARG A 158 4.07 -5.88 24.52
N ASN A 159 5.17 -6.49 24.12
CA ASN A 159 5.76 -7.67 24.78
C ASN A 159 6.86 -7.24 25.74
#